data_512aaf82d1d69fe219af1842b426de70
#
_entry.id   512aaf82d1d69fe219af1842b426de70
#
_cell.length_a   1.000
_cell.length_b   1.000
_cell.length_c   1.000
_cell.angle_alpha   90.00
_cell.angle_beta   90.00
_cell.angle_gamma   90.00
#
_symmetry.space_group_name_H-M   'P 1'
#
loop_
_entity.id
_entity.type
_entity.pdbx_description
1 polymer ?
#
loop_
_entity_poly.entity_id
_entity_poly.type
_entity_poly.pdbx_seq_one_letter_code
_entity_poly.pdbx_strand_id
1 'polypeptide(L)'
;MAMKLLVVLGLALLGAESGSRAESQILTSIDFDGSKTRLTCTFNGSDAEILGHRWLKGDIVLKEDELRSRTTQYELDTDEPSGQYFCIFLPELGRTSVGVKGPPKIKAVKKSEHATEGEMVVLTCKSESFPPVTEWVWYKITEAGDQVLTNNSQNKFVVSSDTKTELHMQNLDLEADPGQYACNGTSMEGTAQAIITLRVRNHLAALWPFLGIVAEVLVLVIIIFIYEKRRKSDDILDDEDTGSAPLKSSGHHVNDKGKQVRQRNAN
;
A
#
# COMPACT_ATOMS: atom_id res chain seq x y z
N MET A 1 8.81 -64.67 -47.92
CA MET A 1 8.88 -63.25 -48.13
C MET A 1 9.33 -62.62 -46.81
N ALA A 2 10.60 -62.28 -46.69
CA ALA A 2 11.21 -61.76 -45.49
C ALA A 2 11.24 -60.24 -45.59
N MET A 3 10.56 -59.52 -44.67
CA MET A 3 10.58 -58.11 -44.59
C MET A 3 11.63 -57.69 -43.56
N LYS A 4 12.71 -57.06 -44.02
CA LYS A 4 13.80 -56.52 -43.20
C LYS A 4 13.36 -55.27 -42.50
N LEU A 5 13.35 -55.31 -41.18
CA LEU A 5 13.16 -54.18 -40.33
C LEU A 5 14.50 -53.45 -40.15
N LEU A 6 14.62 -52.26 -40.71
CA LEU A 6 15.76 -51.35 -40.53
C LEU A 6 15.55 -50.56 -39.22
N VAL A 7 16.33 -50.91 -38.19
CA VAL A 7 16.42 -50.11 -36.95
C VAL A 7 17.46 -49.04 -37.18
N VAL A 8 17.01 -47.80 -37.30
CA VAL A 8 17.88 -46.61 -37.29
C VAL A 8 18.17 -46.26 -35.85
N LEU A 9 19.39 -46.55 -35.40
CA LEU A 9 19.92 -46.06 -34.11
C LEU A 9 20.24 -44.56 -34.25
N GLY A 10 19.35 -43.71 -33.77
CA GLY A 10 19.65 -42.29 -33.57
C GLY A 10 20.50 -42.13 -32.32
N LEU A 11 21.78 -41.80 -32.47
CA LEU A 11 22.65 -41.32 -31.39
C LEU A 11 22.16 -39.96 -30.99
N ALA A 12 21.42 -39.84 -29.89
CA ALA A 12 21.20 -38.57 -29.21
C ALA A 12 22.49 -38.21 -28.46
N LEU A 13 23.25 -37.26 -28.99
CA LEU A 13 24.31 -36.57 -28.31
C LEU A 13 23.65 -35.68 -27.24
N LEU A 14 23.56 -36.18 -26.00
CA LEU A 14 23.31 -35.38 -24.82
C LEU A 14 24.53 -34.46 -24.61
N GLY A 15 24.45 -33.26 -25.14
CA GLY A 15 25.33 -32.19 -24.76
C GLY A 15 25.08 -31.88 -23.29
N ALA A 16 25.95 -32.38 -22.42
CA ALA A 16 26.04 -31.91 -21.06
C ALA A 16 26.52 -30.43 -21.13
N GLU A 17 25.60 -29.50 -21.08
CA GLU A 17 25.94 -28.15 -20.73
C GLU A 17 26.40 -28.16 -19.26
N SER A 18 27.70 -28.28 -19.08
CA SER A 18 28.38 -27.93 -17.84
C SER A 18 28.20 -26.43 -17.66
N GLY A 19 27.09 -26.00 -17.03
CA GLY A 19 26.94 -24.67 -16.50
C GLY A 19 28.09 -24.43 -15.53
N SER A 20 29.16 -23.81 -15.99
CA SER A 20 30.21 -23.26 -15.17
C SER A 20 29.52 -22.26 -14.24
N ARG A 21 29.30 -22.68 -12.99
CA ARG A 21 28.91 -21.80 -11.91
C ARG A 21 30.07 -20.82 -11.79
N ALA A 22 29.91 -19.62 -12.35
CA ALA A 22 30.90 -18.56 -12.24
C ALA A 22 31.15 -18.37 -10.74
N GLU A 23 32.31 -18.78 -10.27
CA GLU A 23 32.77 -18.57 -8.91
C GLU A 23 32.71 -17.07 -8.68
N SER A 24 31.95 -16.63 -7.66
CA SER A 24 31.76 -15.20 -7.45
C SER A 24 33.11 -14.55 -7.17
N GLN A 25 33.54 -13.68 -8.06
CA GLN A 25 34.86 -12.97 -7.97
C GLN A 25 34.88 -11.99 -6.78
N ILE A 26 33.85 -11.96 -5.95
CA ILE A 26 33.72 -11.06 -4.81
C ILE A 26 33.73 -11.90 -3.53
N LEU A 27 34.72 -11.65 -2.68
CA LEU A 27 34.86 -12.22 -1.35
C LEU A 27 34.19 -11.29 -0.35
N THR A 28 33.50 -11.87 0.62
CA THR A 28 32.79 -11.14 1.68
C THR A 28 33.28 -11.53 3.05
N SER A 29 33.42 -10.57 3.97
CA SER A 29 33.65 -10.82 5.39
C SER A 29 32.78 -9.93 6.26
N ILE A 30 32.55 -10.37 7.48
CA ILE A 30 31.82 -9.65 8.53
C ILE A 30 32.75 -9.55 9.72
N ASP A 31 33.10 -8.34 10.10
CA ASP A 31 33.98 -8.05 11.23
C ASP A 31 33.14 -7.41 12.36
N PHE A 32 33.26 -7.98 13.57
CA PHE A 32 32.61 -7.46 14.77
C PHE A 32 33.67 -6.75 15.62
N ASP A 33 33.58 -5.44 15.74
CA ASP A 33 34.46 -4.63 16.57
C ASP A 33 33.65 -4.00 17.73
N GLY A 34 33.51 -4.75 18.80
CA GLY A 34 32.75 -4.33 19.99
C GLY A 34 31.28 -4.06 19.69
N SER A 35 30.92 -2.79 19.55
CA SER A 35 29.53 -2.36 19.28
C SER A 35 29.21 -2.16 17.81
N LYS A 36 30.21 -2.26 16.92
CA LYS A 36 30.04 -2.00 15.48
C LYS A 36 30.24 -3.26 14.68
N THR A 37 29.36 -3.48 13.72
CA THR A 37 29.51 -4.53 12.71
C THR A 37 29.90 -3.90 11.40
N ARG A 38 30.99 -4.38 10.80
CA ARG A 38 31.53 -3.91 9.52
C ARG A 38 31.43 -5.02 8.49
N LEU A 39 30.79 -4.72 7.37
CA LEU A 39 30.72 -5.57 6.21
C LEU A 39 31.85 -5.19 5.25
N THR A 40 32.58 -6.17 4.74
CA THR A 40 33.67 -5.95 3.78
C THR A 40 33.44 -6.80 2.56
N CYS A 41 33.52 -6.20 1.37
CA CYS A 41 33.54 -6.89 0.08
C CYS A 41 34.87 -6.62 -0.63
N THR A 42 35.49 -7.67 -1.16
CA THR A 42 36.75 -7.59 -1.91
C THR A 42 36.59 -8.24 -3.26
N PHE A 43 36.87 -7.48 -4.32
CA PHE A 43 36.87 -7.98 -5.70
C PHE A 43 38.20 -8.68 -6.04
N ASN A 44 38.12 -9.97 -6.35
CA ASN A 44 39.28 -10.82 -6.66
C ASN A 44 39.44 -11.11 -8.18
N GLY A 45 38.71 -10.39 -9.05
CA GLY A 45 38.89 -10.51 -10.51
C GLY A 45 40.19 -9.87 -11.00
N SER A 46 40.78 -10.47 -12.05
CA SER A 46 41.91 -9.87 -12.76
C SER A 46 41.40 -8.76 -13.68
N ASP A 47 42.14 -7.73 -13.91
CA ASP A 47 42.04 -6.74 -15.01
C ASP A 47 40.73 -5.93 -15.20
N ALA A 48 39.82 -5.93 -14.24
CA ALA A 48 38.65 -5.10 -14.32
C ALA A 48 38.89 -3.69 -13.73
N GLU A 49 38.53 -2.65 -14.47
CA GLU A 49 38.57 -1.27 -13.98
C GLU A 49 37.37 -1.01 -13.09
N ILE A 50 37.60 -0.79 -11.80
CA ILE A 50 36.56 -0.44 -10.83
C ILE A 50 36.39 1.07 -10.86
N LEU A 51 35.17 1.53 -11.08
CA LEU A 51 34.79 2.94 -11.08
C LEU A 51 34.16 3.40 -9.79
N GLY A 52 33.67 2.47 -8.97
CA GLY A 52 33.02 2.78 -7.69
C GLY A 52 32.35 1.57 -7.09
N HIS A 53 31.63 1.80 -5.98
CA HIS A 53 30.93 0.77 -5.23
C HIS A 53 29.53 1.24 -4.84
N ARG A 54 28.61 0.27 -4.73
CA ARG A 54 27.25 0.51 -4.25
C ARG A 54 26.85 -0.57 -3.23
N TRP A 55 26.36 -0.12 -2.09
CA TRP A 55 25.78 -0.99 -1.06
C TRP A 55 24.27 -0.82 -1.02
N LEU A 56 23.54 -1.95 -0.98
CA LEU A 56 22.08 -1.96 -0.91
C LEU A 56 21.59 -2.87 0.21
N LYS A 57 20.39 -2.54 0.73
CA LYS A 57 19.56 -3.42 1.55
C LYS A 57 18.18 -3.50 0.90
N GLY A 58 17.83 -4.69 0.37
CA GLY A 58 16.69 -4.80 -0.55
C GLY A 58 16.89 -3.93 -1.79
N ASP A 59 15.96 -3.01 -2.04
CA ASP A 59 16.01 -2.06 -3.17
C ASP A 59 16.55 -0.68 -2.76
N ILE A 60 16.94 -0.50 -1.49
CA ILE A 60 17.41 0.79 -0.97
C ILE A 60 18.92 0.88 -1.10
N VAL A 61 19.40 1.94 -1.74
CA VAL A 61 20.83 2.28 -1.79
C VAL A 61 21.23 2.89 -0.45
N LEU A 62 22.15 2.23 0.26
CA LEU A 62 22.65 2.67 1.56
C LEU A 62 23.89 3.57 1.42
N LYS A 63 24.79 3.22 0.48
CA LYS A 63 26.01 3.94 0.22
C LYS A 63 26.40 3.76 -1.24
N GLU A 64 26.88 4.82 -1.87
CA GLU A 64 27.48 4.80 -3.19
C GLU A 64 28.71 5.68 -3.19
N ASP A 65 29.78 5.22 -3.82
CA ASP A 65 31.03 5.96 -3.95
C ASP A 65 31.69 5.72 -5.33
N GLU A 66 32.61 6.60 -5.70
CA GLU A 66 33.39 6.53 -6.95
C GLU A 66 34.86 6.13 -6.69
N LEU A 67 35.09 5.40 -5.60
CA LEU A 67 36.43 4.96 -5.24
C LEU A 67 36.88 3.79 -6.11
N ARG A 68 38.04 3.91 -6.73
CA ARG A 68 38.68 2.86 -7.58
C ARG A 68 39.42 1.82 -6.74
N SER A 69 38.81 1.31 -5.70
CA SER A 69 39.40 0.33 -4.78
C SER A 69 38.85 -1.07 -5.05
N ARG A 70 39.68 -2.09 -4.86
CA ARG A 70 39.24 -3.49 -4.90
C ARG A 70 38.50 -3.93 -3.65
N THR A 71 38.46 -3.10 -2.60
CA THR A 71 37.78 -3.41 -1.33
C THR A 71 36.90 -2.24 -0.95
N THR A 72 35.67 -2.57 -0.56
CA THR A 72 34.70 -1.61 -0.03
C THR A 72 34.17 -2.09 1.31
N GLN A 73 33.83 -1.15 2.19
CA GLN A 73 33.34 -1.41 3.53
C GLN A 73 32.07 -0.61 3.82
N TYR A 74 31.17 -1.24 4.58
CA TYR A 74 29.97 -0.63 5.09
C TYR A 74 29.80 -0.93 6.58
N GLU A 75 29.69 0.11 7.40
CA GLU A 75 29.42 -0.03 8.83
C GLU A 75 27.91 -0.06 9.04
N LEU A 76 27.45 -1.09 9.79
CA LEU A 76 26.05 -1.24 10.09
C LEU A 76 25.64 -0.26 11.19
N ASP A 77 24.46 0.33 11.00
CA ASP A 77 23.80 1.10 12.03
C ASP A 77 23.28 0.15 13.15
N THR A 78 23.39 0.57 14.40
CA THR A 78 23.01 -0.24 15.56
C THR A 78 21.52 -0.56 15.59
N ASP A 79 20.68 0.24 14.93
CA ASP A 79 19.23 0.10 14.96
C ASP A 79 18.68 -0.96 13.98
N GLU A 80 19.43 -1.32 12.94
CA GLU A 80 18.98 -2.29 11.92
C GLU A 80 20.08 -3.25 11.45
N PRO A 81 20.72 -4.00 12.34
CA PRO A 81 21.90 -4.79 11.96
C PRO A 81 21.55 -6.02 11.11
N SER A 82 20.43 -6.70 11.36
CA SER A 82 20.08 -7.94 10.65
C SER A 82 19.48 -7.70 9.26
N GLY A 83 19.75 -8.62 8.34
CA GLY A 83 19.22 -8.58 6.99
C GLY A 83 20.22 -8.99 5.93
N GLN A 84 19.78 -9.01 4.69
CA GLN A 84 20.62 -9.30 3.53
C GLN A 84 21.06 -7.99 2.88
N TYR A 85 22.39 -7.79 2.86
CA TYR A 85 23.05 -6.66 2.24
C TYR A 85 23.68 -7.10 0.93
N PHE A 86 23.74 -6.18 -0.04
CA PHE A 86 24.39 -6.44 -1.32
C PHE A 86 25.47 -5.43 -1.55
N CYS A 87 26.64 -5.88 -1.98
CA CYS A 87 27.67 -5.01 -2.52
C CYS A 87 27.80 -5.22 -4.04
N ILE A 88 27.95 -4.13 -4.76
CA ILE A 88 28.08 -4.08 -6.22
C ILE A 88 29.33 -3.28 -6.55
N PHE A 89 30.17 -3.82 -7.44
CA PHE A 89 31.32 -3.12 -8.01
C PHE A 89 30.94 -2.54 -9.37
N LEU A 90 31.08 -1.24 -9.54
CA LEU A 90 30.76 -0.53 -10.78
C LEU A 90 31.90 -0.59 -11.79
N PRO A 91 31.60 -0.69 -13.11
CA PRO A 91 30.32 -0.71 -13.79
C PRO A 91 29.69 -2.12 -13.85
N GLU A 92 29.04 -2.59 -12.79
CA GLU A 92 28.39 -3.92 -12.68
C GLU A 92 29.32 -5.12 -12.94
N LEU A 93 30.55 -5.03 -12.43
CA LEU A 93 31.54 -6.12 -12.52
C LEU A 93 31.14 -7.36 -11.72
N GLY A 94 30.23 -7.18 -10.78
CA GLY A 94 29.66 -8.24 -9.96
C GLY A 94 28.79 -7.71 -8.82
N ARG A 95 27.88 -8.57 -8.38
CA ARG A 95 27.03 -8.38 -7.21
C ARG A 95 27.15 -9.58 -6.30
N THR A 96 27.31 -9.36 -5.01
CA THR A 96 27.25 -10.43 -4.02
C THR A 96 26.44 -10.00 -2.82
N SER A 97 25.96 -11.00 -2.06
CA SER A 97 25.17 -10.74 -0.85
C SER A 97 25.95 -11.09 0.40
N VAL A 98 25.74 -10.30 1.45
CA VAL A 98 26.29 -10.50 2.80
C VAL A 98 25.10 -10.60 3.76
N GLY A 99 24.88 -11.76 4.35
CA GLY A 99 23.78 -12.00 5.30
C GLY A 99 24.21 -11.74 6.73
N VAL A 100 23.63 -10.76 7.39
CA VAL A 100 23.83 -10.47 8.81
C VAL A 100 22.71 -11.11 9.61
N LYS A 101 23.02 -12.13 10.40
CA LYS A 101 22.03 -12.86 11.20
C LYS A 101 21.52 -12.02 12.36
N GLY A 102 20.27 -12.20 12.69
CA GLY A 102 19.64 -11.58 13.85
C GLY A 102 18.14 -11.86 13.92
N PRO A 103 17.48 -11.46 15.00
CA PRO A 103 16.06 -11.68 15.18
C PRO A 103 15.26 -11.07 14.04
N PRO A 104 14.15 -11.67 13.61
CA PRO A 104 13.37 -11.17 12.51
C PRO A 104 12.79 -9.78 12.82
N LYS A 105 12.75 -8.90 11.82
CA LYS A 105 12.11 -7.61 11.91
C LYS A 105 10.88 -7.60 11.03
N ILE A 106 9.71 -7.68 11.66
CA ILE A 106 8.42 -7.73 10.99
C ILE A 106 7.86 -6.31 10.88
N LYS A 107 7.43 -5.95 9.68
CA LYS A 107 6.81 -4.64 9.40
C LYS A 107 5.44 -4.84 8.77
N ALA A 108 4.43 -4.21 9.32
CA ALA A 108 3.15 -4.06 8.65
C ALA A 108 3.30 -3.12 7.44
N VAL A 109 2.81 -3.50 6.27
CA VAL A 109 2.82 -2.65 5.07
C VAL A 109 2.00 -1.39 5.31
N LYS A 110 0.85 -1.57 5.98
CA LYS A 110 0.02 -0.47 6.50
C LYS A 110 -0.33 -0.76 7.94
N LYS A 111 -0.17 0.22 8.81
CA LYS A 111 -0.51 0.10 10.24
C LYS A 111 -2.00 0.10 10.51
N SER A 112 -2.80 0.64 9.59
CA SER A 112 -4.26 0.69 9.67
C SER A 112 -4.84 0.50 8.28
N GLU A 113 -5.85 -0.39 8.18
CA GLU A 113 -6.65 -0.60 6.98
C GLU A 113 -8.11 -0.24 7.26
N HIS A 114 -8.76 0.28 6.23
CA HIS A 114 -10.16 0.66 6.24
C HIS A 114 -10.88 -0.09 5.13
N ALA A 115 -11.98 -0.73 5.46
CA ALA A 115 -12.83 -1.44 4.52
C ALA A 115 -14.30 -1.20 4.83
N THR A 116 -15.16 -1.55 3.90
CA THR A 116 -16.62 -1.48 4.08
C THR A 116 -17.18 -2.87 4.40
N GLU A 117 -18.23 -2.92 5.15
CA GLU A 117 -18.98 -4.15 5.44
C GLU A 117 -19.32 -4.91 4.14
N GLY A 118 -19.10 -6.23 4.12
CA GLY A 118 -19.30 -7.09 2.97
C GLY A 118 -18.15 -7.09 1.95
N GLU A 119 -17.19 -6.18 2.04
CA GLU A 119 -16.01 -6.14 1.16
C GLU A 119 -14.94 -7.15 1.57
N MET A 120 -13.91 -7.23 0.74
CA MET A 120 -12.68 -7.98 1.02
C MET A 120 -11.56 -7.03 1.42
N VAL A 121 -10.75 -7.46 2.40
CA VAL A 121 -9.52 -6.76 2.79
C VAL A 121 -8.34 -7.73 2.83
N VAL A 122 -7.14 -7.22 2.55
CA VAL A 122 -5.88 -7.95 2.66
C VAL A 122 -4.95 -7.20 3.61
N LEU A 123 -4.63 -7.83 4.75
CA LEU A 123 -3.65 -7.33 5.69
C LEU A 123 -2.29 -7.95 5.35
N THR A 124 -1.25 -7.12 5.22
CA THR A 124 0.05 -7.57 4.73
C THR A 124 1.17 -7.21 5.70
N CYS A 125 1.99 -8.20 6.05
CA CYS A 125 3.24 -8.04 6.77
C CYS A 125 4.43 -8.49 5.91
N LYS A 126 5.58 -7.85 6.10
CA LYS A 126 6.84 -8.16 5.42
C LYS A 126 7.97 -8.33 6.41
N SER A 127 8.94 -9.14 6.04
CA SER A 127 10.22 -9.29 6.73
C SER A 127 11.37 -9.20 5.74
N GLU A 128 12.40 -8.44 6.10
CA GLU A 128 13.67 -8.33 5.37
C GLU A 128 14.81 -8.98 6.16
N SER A 129 14.48 -9.88 7.08
CA SER A 129 15.40 -10.52 8.02
C SER A 129 16.29 -11.56 7.36
N PHE A 130 17.44 -11.79 7.98
CA PHE A 130 18.32 -12.91 7.65
C PHE A 130 18.73 -13.63 8.95
N PRO A 131 18.49 -14.93 9.09
CA PRO A 131 17.82 -15.84 8.14
C PRO A 131 16.34 -15.45 7.89
N PRO A 132 15.74 -15.95 6.79
CA PRO A 132 14.35 -15.65 6.46
C PRO A 132 13.39 -16.22 7.52
N VAL A 133 12.18 -15.73 7.54
CA VAL A 133 11.10 -16.23 8.39
C VAL A 133 10.68 -17.61 7.89
N THR A 134 10.65 -18.58 8.78
CA THR A 134 10.27 -19.96 8.48
C THR A 134 8.82 -20.25 8.78
N GLU A 135 8.23 -19.52 9.73
CA GLU A 135 6.83 -19.70 10.12
C GLU A 135 6.14 -18.36 10.34
N TRP A 136 4.94 -18.22 9.80
CA TRP A 136 4.06 -17.07 9.98
C TRP A 136 2.78 -17.51 10.67
N VAL A 137 2.38 -16.78 11.73
CA VAL A 137 1.11 -16.99 12.43
C VAL A 137 0.37 -15.66 12.58
N TRP A 138 -0.92 -15.67 12.28
CA TRP A 138 -1.79 -14.53 12.48
C TRP A 138 -2.67 -14.70 13.71
N TYR A 139 -2.82 -13.63 14.45
CA TYR A 139 -3.68 -13.56 15.63
C TYR A 139 -4.66 -12.39 15.51
N LYS A 140 -5.86 -12.56 16.02
CA LYS A 140 -6.74 -11.46 16.36
C LYS A 140 -6.57 -11.16 17.85
N ILE A 141 -6.19 -9.92 18.17
CA ILE A 141 -6.01 -9.44 19.54
C ILE A 141 -7.40 -9.12 20.09
N THR A 142 -7.81 -9.80 21.17
CA THR A 142 -9.08 -9.58 21.84
C THR A 142 -8.87 -9.38 23.33
N GLU A 143 -9.84 -8.78 24.02
CA GLU A 143 -9.79 -8.61 25.48
C GLU A 143 -9.74 -9.95 26.25
N ALA A 144 -10.27 -11.01 25.65
CA ALA A 144 -10.24 -12.36 26.21
C ALA A 144 -8.94 -13.13 25.96
N GLY A 145 -7.99 -12.54 25.17
CA GLY A 145 -6.73 -13.13 24.75
C GLY A 145 -6.59 -13.20 23.22
N ASP A 146 -5.40 -13.58 22.78
CA ASP A 146 -5.07 -13.65 21.37
C ASP A 146 -5.68 -14.89 20.72
N GLN A 147 -6.49 -14.70 19.69
CA GLN A 147 -7.12 -15.78 18.93
C GLN A 147 -6.30 -16.08 17.68
N VAL A 148 -5.79 -17.30 17.56
CA VAL A 148 -5.08 -17.79 16.37
C VAL A 148 -6.02 -17.87 15.18
N LEU A 149 -5.62 -17.30 14.04
CA LEU A 149 -6.35 -17.39 12.78
C LEU A 149 -5.76 -18.50 11.92
N THR A 150 -6.58 -19.52 11.68
CA THR A 150 -6.21 -20.66 10.83
C THR A 150 -6.93 -20.62 9.49
N ASN A 151 -6.37 -21.26 8.47
CA ASN A 151 -6.92 -21.32 7.10
C ASN A 151 -8.30 -21.98 6.97
N ASN A 152 -8.90 -22.47 8.06
CA ASN A 152 -10.18 -23.18 8.02
C ASN A 152 -11.41 -22.28 8.30
N SER A 153 -11.22 -20.98 8.49
CA SER A 153 -12.32 -20.05 8.66
C SER A 153 -12.90 -19.75 7.27
N GLN A 154 -14.20 -19.93 7.10
CA GLN A 154 -14.92 -19.83 5.81
C GLN A 154 -14.64 -18.54 5.02
N ASN A 155 -14.21 -17.46 5.69
CA ASN A 155 -13.99 -16.14 5.08
C ASN A 155 -12.56 -15.62 5.28
N LYS A 156 -11.64 -16.43 5.86
CA LYS A 156 -10.28 -15.97 6.21
C LYS A 156 -9.27 -17.02 5.76
N PHE A 157 -8.26 -16.59 4.99
CA PHE A 157 -7.15 -17.46 4.59
C PHE A 157 -5.84 -16.69 4.60
N VAL A 158 -4.75 -17.41 4.86
CA VAL A 158 -3.41 -16.88 4.94
C VAL A 158 -2.57 -17.37 3.77
N VAL A 159 -1.86 -16.45 3.12
CA VAL A 159 -0.86 -16.75 2.10
C VAL A 159 0.48 -16.24 2.61
N SER A 160 1.48 -17.12 2.68
CA SER A 160 2.79 -16.78 3.23
C SER A 160 3.92 -17.21 2.31
N SER A 161 4.99 -16.42 2.32
CA SER A 161 6.29 -16.69 1.74
C SER A 161 7.39 -16.37 2.76
N ASP A 162 8.64 -16.63 2.45
CA ASP A 162 9.78 -16.36 3.35
C ASP A 162 9.91 -14.89 3.78
N THR A 163 9.42 -13.98 2.94
CA THR A 163 9.56 -12.52 3.15
C THR A 163 8.26 -11.79 3.39
N LYS A 164 7.11 -12.47 3.20
CA LYS A 164 5.79 -11.81 3.19
C LYS A 164 4.70 -12.75 3.68
N THR A 165 3.75 -12.22 4.43
CA THR A 165 2.51 -12.90 4.76
C THR A 165 1.30 -12.00 4.55
N GLU A 166 0.21 -12.56 4.07
CA GLU A 166 -1.05 -11.89 3.81
C GLU A 166 -2.21 -12.63 4.48
N LEU A 167 -2.99 -11.88 5.23
CA LEU A 167 -4.28 -12.35 5.73
C LEU A 167 -5.38 -11.77 4.85
N HIS A 168 -6.05 -12.62 4.11
CA HIS A 168 -7.20 -12.30 3.28
C HIS A 168 -8.48 -12.54 4.07
N MET A 169 -9.33 -11.53 4.17
CA MET A 169 -10.63 -11.62 4.82
C MET A 169 -11.70 -11.19 3.84
N GLN A 170 -12.73 -12.02 3.65
CA GLN A 170 -13.84 -11.81 2.71
C GLN A 170 -15.13 -11.63 3.48
N ASN A 171 -16.07 -10.89 2.90
CA ASN A 171 -17.39 -10.63 3.47
C ASN A 171 -17.29 -10.13 4.91
N LEU A 172 -16.64 -8.97 5.07
CA LEU A 172 -16.35 -8.35 6.37
C LEU A 172 -17.65 -8.06 7.15
N ASP A 173 -17.64 -8.48 8.41
CA ASP A 173 -18.70 -8.17 9.36
C ASP A 173 -18.37 -6.87 10.11
N LEU A 174 -19.40 -6.04 10.34
CA LEU A 174 -19.26 -4.74 11.00
C LEU A 174 -18.88 -4.83 12.47
N GLU A 175 -19.30 -5.88 13.17
CA GLU A 175 -19.09 -6.06 14.62
C GLU A 175 -17.96 -7.05 14.91
N ALA A 176 -17.91 -8.16 14.17
CA ALA A 176 -16.99 -9.25 14.45
C ALA A 176 -15.58 -9.03 13.88
N ASP A 177 -15.40 -8.29 12.78
CA ASP A 177 -14.09 -8.20 12.12
C ASP A 177 -13.24 -6.97 12.49
N PRO A 178 -13.78 -5.83 12.92
CA PRO A 178 -12.92 -4.75 13.38
C PRO A 178 -12.03 -5.15 14.54
N GLY A 179 -10.85 -4.53 14.64
CA GLY A 179 -9.94 -4.81 15.74
C GLY A 179 -8.48 -4.79 15.33
N GLN A 180 -7.64 -5.31 16.22
CA GLN A 180 -6.21 -5.41 16.00
C GLN A 180 -5.85 -6.83 15.59
N TYR A 181 -5.02 -6.93 14.57
CA TYR A 181 -4.48 -8.17 14.04
C TYR A 181 -2.97 -8.15 14.14
N ALA A 182 -2.39 -9.20 14.71
CA ALA A 182 -0.95 -9.35 14.80
C ALA A 182 -0.47 -10.43 13.82
N CYS A 183 0.54 -10.10 13.02
CA CYS A 183 1.33 -11.07 12.28
C CYS A 183 2.60 -11.38 13.06
N ASN A 184 2.83 -12.63 13.41
CA ASN A 184 4.02 -13.11 14.09
C ASN A 184 4.86 -13.92 13.11
N GLY A 185 6.14 -13.57 12.98
CA GLY A 185 7.12 -14.28 12.16
C GLY A 185 8.21 -14.87 13.00
N THR A 186 8.48 -16.17 12.85
CA THR A 186 9.51 -16.92 13.54
C THR A 186 10.62 -17.29 12.58
N SER A 187 11.87 -17.07 12.99
CA SER A 187 13.08 -17.56 12.34
C SER A 187 13.95 -18.35 13.31
N MET A 188 15.08 -18.88 12.87
CA MET A 188 16.03 -19.55 13.73
C MET A 188 16.66 -18.63 14.79
N GLU A 189 16.63 -17.30 14.57
CA GLU A 189 17.22 -16.28 15.46
C GLU A 189 16.20 -15.65 16.41
N GLY A 190 14.93 -16.11 16.38
CA GLY A 190 13.88 -15.63 17.28
C GLY A 190 12.55 -15.33 16.60
N THR A 191 11.68 -14.63 17.30
CA THR A 191 10.34 -14.24 16.85
C THR A 191 10.14 -12.73 16.96
N ALA A 192 9.34 -12.16 16.06
CA ALA A 192 8.88 -10.79 16.16
C ALA A 192 7.47 -10.67 15.60
N GLN A 193 6.78 -9.59 15.96
CA GLN A 193 5.42 -9.34 15.51
C GLN A 193 5.22 -7.89 15.05
N ALA A 194 4.22 -7.68 14.19
CA ALA A 194 3.69 -6.38 13.85
C ALA A 194 2.17 -6.37 13.99
N ILE A 195 1.61 -5.22 14.34
CA ILE A 195 0.17 -5.06 14.58
C ILE A 195 -0.43 -4.18 13.49
N ILE A 196 -1.59 -4.59 12.98
CA ILE A 196 -2.40 -3.88 12.00
C ILE A 196 -3.80 -3.67 12.58
N THR A 197 -4.29 -2.43 12.53
CA THR A 197 -5.66 -2.12 12.97
C THR A 197 -6.60 -2.14 11.76
N LEU A 198 -7.61 -3.01 11.80
CA LEU A 198 -8.69 -3.04 10.82
C LEU A 198 -9.89 -2.25 11.33
N ARG A 199 -10.40 -1.35 10.49
CA ARG A 199 -11.62 -0.59 10.73
C ARG A 199 -12.62 -0.88 9.63
N VAL A 200 -13.79 -1.42 10.01
CA VAL A 200 -14.88 -1.70 9.09
C VAL A 200 -15.93 -0.61 9.25
N ARG A 201 -16.41 -0.08 8.13
CA ARG A 201 -17.46 0.94 8.09
C ARG A 201 -18.75 0.34 7.53
N ASN A 202 -19.87 0.80 8.06
CA ASN A 202 -21.17 0.45 7.49
C ASN A 202 -21.28 1.04 6.07
N HIS A 203 -21.70 0.23 5.11
CA HIS A 203 -21.92 0.65 3.72
C HIS A 203 -23.02 1.72 3.58
N LEU A 204 -24.00 1.77 4.53
CA LEU A 204 -25.03 2.78 4.56
C LEU A 204 -24.61 4.12 5.16
N ALA A 205 -23.39 4.20 5.73
CA ALA A 205 -22.93 5.44 6.38
C ALA A 205 -22.89 6.65 5.42
N ALA A 206 -22.66 6.42 4.14
CA ALA A 206 -22.66 7.47 3.11
C ALA A 206 -24.09 7.99 2.78
N LEU A 207 -25.14 7.24 3.10
CA LEU A 207 -26.53 7.65 2.83
C LEU A 207 -27.07 8.68 3.83
N TRP A 208 -26.55 8.74 5.06
CA TRP A 208 -27.01 9.65 6.10
C TRP A 208 -26.96 11.13 5.70
N PRO A 209 -25.83 11.66 5.19
CA PRO A 209 -25.78 13.06 4.74
C PRO A 209 -26.70 13.32 3.55
N PHE A 210 -26.86 12.34 2.64
CA PHE A 210 -27.79 12.45 1.52
C PHE A 210 -29.25 12.53 1.98
N LEU A 211 -29.66 11.67 2.93
CA LEU A 211 -31.00 11.72 3.52
C LEU A 211 -31.27 13.04 4.24
N GLY A 212 -30.25 13.61 4.90
CA GLY A 212 -30.35 14.93 5.52
C GLY A 212 -30.67 16.03 4.50
N ILE A 213 -29.96 16.05 3.38
CA ILE A 213 -30.21 17.03 2.29
C ILE A 213 -31.61 16.86 1.69
N VAL A 214 -32.01 15.62 1.45
CA VAL A 214 -33.36 15.33 0.90
C VAL A 214 -34.43 15.80 1.87
N ALA A 215 -34.29 15.54 3.16
CA ALA A 215 -35.25 15.98 4.19
C ALA A 215 -35.35 17.51 4.25
N GLU A 216 -34.20 18.23 4.19
CA GLU A 216 -34.16 19.68 4.16
C GLU A 216 -34.87 20.26 2.94
N VAL A 217 -34.63 19.71 1.74
CA VAL A 217 -35.33 20.13 0.52
C VAL A 217 -36.84 19.90 0.63
N LEU A 218 -37.26 18.76 1.15
CA LEU A 218 -38.69 18.47 1.34
C LEU A 218 -39.36 19.46 2.30
N VAL A 219 -38.71 19.81 3.40
CA VAL A 219 -39.21 20.81 4.34
C VAL A 219 -39.34 22.17 3.66
N LEU A 220 -38.36 22.62 2.89
CA LEU A 220 -38.41 23.88 2.15
C LEU A 220 -39.56 23.88 1.14
N VAL A 221 -39.76 22.81 0.38
CA VAL A 221 -40.86 22.68 -0.56
C VAL A 221 -42.21 22.78 0.14
N ILE A 222 -42.37 22.10 1.29
CA ILE A 222 -43.62 22.17 2.07
C ILE A 222 -43.86 23.61 2.55
N ILE A 223 -42.85 24.30 3.06
CA ILE A 223 -43.00 25.70 3.51
C ILE A 223 -43.41 26.60 2.35
N ILE A 224 -42.81 26.44 1.16
CA ILE A 224 -43.15 27.21 -0.03
C ILE A 224 -44.62 26.96 -0.44
N PHE A 225 -45.06 25.71 -0.46
CA PHE A 225 -46.45 25.35 -0.77
C PHE A 225 -47.44 25.94 0.21
N ILE A 226 -47.15 25.91 1.52
CA ILE A 226 -47.98 26.51 2.55
C ILE A 226 -48.07 28.02 2.39
N TYR A 227 -46.91 28.66 2.13
CA TYR A 227 -46.87 30.10 1.92
C TYR A 227 -47.64 30.53 0.67
N GLU A 228 -47.44 29.86 -0.45
CA GLU A 228 -48.17 30.12 -1.70
C GLU A 228 -49.67 29.90 -1.55
N LYS A 229 -50.09 28.83 -0.85
CA LYS A 229 -51.50 28.59 -0.59
C LYS A 229 -52.14 29.69 0.28
N ARG A 230 -51.43 30.19 1.29
CA ARG A 230 -51.92 31.30 2.13
C ARG A 230 -52.02 32.58 1.34
N ARG A 231 -51.01 32.92 0.53
CA ARG A 231 -51.02 34.10 -0.32
C ARG A 231 -52.20 34.12 -1.31
N LYS A 232 -52.48 32.99 -1.95
CA LYS A 232 -53.67 32.86 -2.83
C LYS A 232 -54.98 33.01 -2.10
N SER A 233 -55.07 32.71 -0.79
CA SER A 233 -56.26 32.96 0.03
C SER A 233 -56.43 34.44 0.32
N ASP A 234 -55.35 35.20 0.51
CA ASP A 234 -55.43 36.63 0.79
C ASP A 234 -55.78 37.42 -0.49
N ASP A 235 -55.24 37.02 -1.65
CA ASP A 235 -55.59 37.65 -2.95
C ASP A 235 -57.06 37.41 -3.38
N ILE A 236 -57.75 36.42 -2.86
CA ILE A 236 -59.18 36.16 -3.16
C ILE A 236 -60.11 36.99 -2.23
N LEU A 237 -59.62 37.48 -1.10
CA LEU A 237 -60.38 38.29 -0.17
C LEU A 237 -60.35 39.79 -0.48
N ASP A 238 -59.36 40.27 -1.30
CA ASP A 238 -59.22 41.67 -1.68
C ASP A 238 -59.97 42.05 -2.98
N ASP A 239 -60.55 41.10 -3.74
CA ASP A 239 -61.25 41.36 -5.00
C ASP A 239 -62.77 41.56 -4.85
N GLU A 240 -63.36 41.62 -3.65
CA GLU A 240 -64.80 41.84 -3.49
C GLU A 240 -65.25 43.22 -2.96
N ASP A 241 -64.36 44.24 -2.96
CA ASP A 241 -64.87 45.58 -2.67
C ASP A 241 -64.11 46.64 -3.45
N THR A 242 -64.68 47.11 -4.52
CA THR A 242 -64.91 48.48 -5.01
C THR A 242 -65.09 48.52 -6.53
N GLY A 243 -66.31 48.82 -6.87
CA GLY A 243 -66.66 49.24 -8.23
C GLY A 243 -66.27 50.69 -8.49
N SER A 244 -66.22 50.98 -9.79
CA SER A 244 -66.30 52.30 -10.48
C SER A 244 -65.04 53.09 -10.75
N ALA A 245 -64.62 52.98 -11.99
CA ALA A 245 -64.04 53.87 -13.01
C ALA A 245 -64.00 55.41 -12.74
N PRO A 246 -63.42 56.29 -13.68
CA PRO A 246 -62.48 56.08 -14.78
C PRO A 246 -61.35 57.18 -14.94
N LEU A 247 -60.46 56.99 -15.89
CA LEU A 247 -59.73 57.90 -16.79
C LEU A 247 -58.86 59.09 -16.28
N LYS A 248 -57.56 59.08 -16.64
CA LYS A 248 -56.81 60.02 -17.55
C LYS A 248 -55.31 59.73 -17.46
N SER A 249 -54.71 59.29 -18.53
CA SER A 249 -53.99 60.02 -19.59
C SER A 249 -52.74 60.83 -19.19
N SER A 250 -51.71 60.53 -19.99
CA SER A 250 -50.47 61.29 -20.27
C SER A 250 -49.34 61.19 -19.24
N GLY A 251 -48.13 60.92 -19.57
CA GLY A 251 -47.34 61.08 -20.71
C GLY A 251 -45.89 61.25 -20.28
N HIS A 252 -45.01 60.60 -20.99
CA HIS A 252 -43.69 61.07 -21.42
C HIS A 252 -42.52 61.26 -20.41
N HIS A 253 -41.47 60.68 -20.73
CA HIS A 253 -40.03 61.03 -20.95
C HIS A 253 -39.05 60.06 -20.23
N VAL A 254 -38.34 59.21 -20.99
CA VAL A 254 -36.98 59.31 -21.60
C VAL A 254 -35.90 59.88 -20.66
N ASN A 255 -34.92 59.12 -20.39
CA ASN A 255 -33.44 59.18 -20.54
C ASN A 255 -32.74 58.36 -19.43
N ASP A 256 -31.98 57.42 -19.81
CA ASP A 256 -30.64 57.28 -20.40
C ASP A 256 -29.50 57.57 -19.40
N LYS A 257 -28.53 56.65 -19.49
CA LYS A 257 -27.13 56.72 -19.07
C LYS A 257 -26.71 56.18 -17.69
N GLY A 258 -25.86 55.17 -17.84
CA GLY A 258 -24.63 55.12 -17.05
C GLY A 258 -24.06 53.76 -16.80
N LYS A 259 -23.23 53.28 -17.73
CA LYS A 259 -22.21 52.23 -17.54
C LYS A 259 -21.41 52.47 -16.27
N GLN A 260 -21.07 51.40 -15.53
CA GLN A 260 -19.66 51.17 -15.17
C GLN A 260 -19.36 49.69 -14.88
N VAL A 261 -18.55 49.14 -15.73
CA VAL A 261 -17.77 47.95 -15.62
C VAL A 261 -16.69 48.18 -14.54
N ARG A 262 -16.51 47.23 -13.61
CA ARG A 262 -15.28 47.14 -12.81
C ARG A 262 -14.76 45.75 -12.83
N GLN A 263 -13.78 45.51 -13.71
CA GLN A 263 -12.81 44.44 -13.64
C GLN A 263 -11.97 44.61 -12.39
N ARG A 264 -11.65 43.51 -11.73
CA ARG A 264 -10.48 43.42 -10.86
C ARG A 264 -9.70 42.17 -11.18
N ASN A 265 -8.50 42.45 -11.63
CA ASN A 265 -7.43 41.52 -11.94
C ASN A 265 -6.93 40.75 -10.72
N ALA A 266 -6.35 39.62 -11.06
CA ALA A 266 -5.50 38.73 -10.28
C ALA A 266 -4.24 39.43 -9.73
N ASN A 267 -3.79 38.93 -8.60
CA ASN A 267 -2.39 38.61 -8.32
C ASN A 267 -2.36 37.43 -7.37
#